data_d4d11a334e37dd9840efdd364a2ebcf4
#
_entry.id   d4d11a334e37dd9840efdd364a2ebcf4
#
_cell.length_a   1.000
_cell.length_b   1.000
_cell.length_c   1.000
_cell.angle_alpha   90.00
_cell.angle_beta   90.00
_cell.angle_gamma   90.00
#
_symmetry.space_group_name_H-M   'P 1'
#
loop_
_entity.id
_entity.type
_entity.pdbx_description
1 polymer ?
#
loop_
_entity_poly.entity_id
_entity_poly.type
_entity_poly.pdbx_seq_one_letter_code
_entity_poly.pdbx_strand_id
1 'polypeptide(L)'
;MAPKKNWKIINVDDFVIFKASDDIVDEANAKYAEAAEINSRYLDTHPAAVPTKPISGTFICAQPPNYRGYPLLHATEEQWAEKFRLLKSFGVDTVIYQAAVWNELETVYYPSKRFAGYRLFDSLGKVLSAAKTVGLDVYLGAYGSVSGWCMGKDPAYVEQEKLNHFAVQDELFELYAGQFKGIYFAPETAYRGERDLYTEKTLNSIYRDFCDRLKGLHPDCEILMSPATKYFEGKLGEMADSWNTILDGVKLDIMAPQDSIGCCGNTLDHQADTFKVWREVCDAKNIRFWSNVEIFQCVDCSKVNSSIPADPRRVAHQMANAAKVAEKLISWEMVYFTDDSAGPRAAALRRFLQDCNSRLS
;
A
#
# COMPACT_ATOMS: atom_id res chain seq x y z
N MET A 1 4.49 -3.28 24.72
CA MET A 1 4.78 -1.84 24.51
C MET A 1 3.55 -1.03 24.92
N ALA A 2 3.66 0.01 25.76
CA ALA A 2 2.51 0.80 26.13
C ALA A 2 2.02 1.59 24.90
N PRO A 3 0.73 1.56 24.57
CA PRO A 3 0.20 2.34 23.46
C PRO A 3 0.44 3.84 23.72
N LYS A 4 0.64 4.62 22.66
CA LYS A 4 0.72 6.07 22.77
C LYS A 4 -0.55 6.62 23.41
N LYS A 5 -0.41 7.78 24.09
CA LYS A 5 -1.48 8.48 24.81
C LYS A 5 -2.78 8.67 24.00
N ASN A 6 -2.66 8.69 22.67
CA ASN A 6 -3.76 8.95 21.72
C ASN A 6 -4.28 7.69 20.99
N TRP A 7 -3.88 6.51 21.42
CA TRP A 7 -4.31 5.26 20.79
C TRP A 7 -5.21 4.46 21.73
N LYS A 8 -6.35 4.04 21.23
CA LYS A 8 -7.23 3.07 21.91
C LYS A 8 -6.91 1.67 21.40
N ILE A 9 -6.92 0.70 22.29
CA ILE A 9 -6.86 -0.71 21.94
C ILE A 9 -8.28 -1.16 21.67
N ILE A 10 -8.51 -1.76 20.51
CA ILE A 10 -9.78 -2.36 20.14
C ILE A 10 -9.53 -3.84 19.90
N ASN A 11 -10.38 -4.66 20.50
CA ASN A 11 -10.45 -6.08 20.16
C ASN A 11 -11.48 -6.27 19.06
N VAL A 12 -11.07 -6.96 17.99
CA VAL A 12 -11.97 -7.42 16.93
C VAL A 12 -11.71 -8.89 16.76
N ASP A 13 -12.75 -9.69 16.97
CA ASP A 13 -12.61 -11.12 17.13
C ASP A 13 -11.57 -11.45 18.21
N ASP A 14 -10.58 -12.25 17.93
CA ASP A 14 -9.49 -12.60 18.86
C ASP A 14 -8.24 -11.68 18.71
N PHE A 15 -8.38 -10.55 18.01
CA PHE A 15 -7.24 -9.68 17.70
C PHE A 15 -7.35 -8.33 18.38
N VAL A 16 -6.18 -7.81 18.79
CA VAL A 16 -6.02 -6.46 19.32
C VAL A 16 -5.64 -5.52 18.19
N ILE A 17 -6.47 -4.53 17.92
CA ILE A 17 -6.19 -3.50 16.92
C ILE A 17 -5.95 -2.18 17.64
N PHE A 18 -4.95 -1.44 17.18
CA PHE A 18 -4.73 -0.08 17.63
C PHE A 18 -5.61 0.89 16.84
N LYS A 19 -6.34 1.72 17.57
CA LYS A 19 -7.15 2.79 16.99
C LYS A 19 -6.74 4.13 17.59
N ALA A 20 -6.77 5.18 16.76
CA ALA A 20 -6.57 6.55 17.21
C ALA A 20 -7.67 6.98 18.20
N SER A 21 -7.40 8.00 19.02
CA SER A 21 -8.39 8.63 19.91
C SER A 21 -9.54 9.26 19.10
N ASP A 22 -10.70 9.46 19.77
CA ASP A 22 -11.91 9.90 19.08
C ASP A 22 -11.75 11.27 18.40
N ASP A 23 -11.02 12.21 19.01
CA ASP A 23 -10.70 13.52 18.44
C ASP A 23 -9.91 13.42 17.10
N ILE A 24 -8.94 12.52 17.02
CA ILE A 24 -8.18 12.27 15.78
C ILE A 24 -9.08 11.62 14.72
N VAL A 25 -9.96 10.70 15.15
CA VAL A 25 -10.91 10.03 14.27
C VAL A 25 -11.92 11.02 13.69
N ASP A 26 -12.45 11.91 14.53
CA ASP A 26 -13.43 12.93 14.12
C ASP A 26 -12.79 13.93 13.13
N GLU A 27 -11.55 14.37 13.40
CA GLU A 27 -10.80 15.22 12.46
C GLU A 27 -10.57 14.50 11.12
N ALA A 28 -10.18 13.24 11.15
CA ALA A 28 -9.96 12.45 9.94
C ALA A 28 -11.27 12.24 9.15
N ASN A 29 -12.36 11.89 9.83
CA ASN A 29 -13.67 11.70 9.21
C ASN A 29 -14.19 13.00 8.58
N ALA A 30 -13.99 14.15 9.21
CA ALA A 30 -14.35 15.45 8.66
C ALA A 30 -13.58 15.75 7.36
N LYS A 31 -12.25 15.51 7.35
CA LYS A 31 -11.41 15.69 6.16
C LYS A 31 -11.82 14.75 5.01
N TYR A 32 -12.16 13.49 5.32
CA TYR A 32 -12.57 12.54 4.29
C TYR A 32 -13.93 12.90 3.69
N ALA A 33 -14.86 13.40 4.52
CA ALA A 33 -16.15 13.90 4.05
C ALA A 33 -15.99 15.13 3.15
N GLU A 34 -15.16 16.09 3.55
CA GLU A 34 -14.83 17.27 2.74
C GLU A 34 -14.19 16.89 1.41
N ALA A 35 -13.18 16.04 1.42
CA ALA A 35 -12.53 15.56 0.19
C ALA A 35 -13.48 14.80 -0.72
N ALA A 36 -14.39 13.99 -0.15
CA ALA A 36 -15.41 13.28 -0.92
C ALA A 36 -16.38 14.25 -1.60
N GLU A 37 -16.77 15.34 -0.94
CA GLU A 37 -17.63 16.39 -1.52
C GLU A 37 -16.91 17.16 -2.63
N ILE A 38 -15.65 17.53 -2.43
CA ILE A 38 -14.82 18.19 -3.45
C ILE A 38 -14.71 17.28 -4.69
N ASN A 39 -14.38 16.01 -4.49
CA ASN A 39 -14.28 15.03 -5.56
C ASN A 39 -15.62 14.84 -6.29
N SER A 40 -16.76 14.83 -5.59
CA SER A 40 -18.08 14.75 -6.20
C SER A 40 -18.35 15.95 -7.10
N ARG A 41 -18.11 17.17 -6.62
CA ARG A 41 -18.26 18.40 -7.43
C ARG A 41 -17.33 18.40 -8.65
N TYR A 42 -16.11 17.89 -8.49
CA TYR A 42 -15.17 17.73 -9.59
C TYR A 42 -15.75 16.83 -10.68
N LEU A 43 -16.32 15.68 -10.32
CA LEU A 43 -16.93 14.73 -11.25
C LEU A 43 -18.16 15.29 -11.97
N ASP A 44 -18.91 16.21 -11.34
CA ASP A 44 -20.09 16.83 -11.92
C ASP A 44 -19.75 17.97 -12.90
N THR A 45 -18.54 18.54 -12.79
CA THR A 45 -18.11 19.69 -13.58
C THR A 45 -17.09 19.36 -14.67
N HIS A 46 -16.47 18.19 -14.61
CA HIS A 46 -15.45 17.77 -15.58
C HIS A 46 -15.98 16.66 -16.51
N PRO A 47 -15.56 16.65 -17.78
CA PRO A 47 -15.89 15.57 -18.70
C PRO A 47 -15.44 14.22 -18.17
N ALA A 48 -16.13 13.15 -18.55
CA ALA A 48 -15.75 11.80 -18.19
C ALA A 48 -14.30 11.49 -18.65
N ALA A 49 -13.48 11.04 -17.71
CA ALA A 49 -12.10 10.68 -18.03
C ALA A 49 -12.04 9.33 -18.74
N VAL A 50 -11.10 9.21 -19.68
CA VAL A 50 -10.82 7.97 -20.38
C VAL A 50 -9.40 7.53 -20.01
N PRO A 51 -9.24 6.48 -19.18
CA PRO A 51 -7.93 5.93 -18.87
C PRO A 51 -7.21 5.42 -20.12
N THR A 52 -5.90 5.62 -20.16
CA THR A 52 -5.02 5.16 -21.25
C THR A 52 -4.08 4.04 -20.83
N LYS A 53 -4.09 3.67 -19.54
CA LYS A 53 -3.39 2.50 -18.98
C LYS A 53 -4.31 1.76 -18.01
N PRO A 54 -4.33 0.41 -18.02
CA PRO A 54 -5.06 -0.36 -17.04
C PRO A 54 -4.37 -0.34 -15.67
N ILE A 55 -5.10 -0.66 -14.61
CA ILE A 55 -4.48 -1.08 -13.36
C ILE A 55 -4.02 -2.53 -13.57
N SER A 56 -2.71 -2.76 -13.59
CA SER A 56 -2.11 -4.07 -13.85
C SER A 56 -1.40 -4.68 -12.64
N GLY A 57 -1.48 -4.03 -11.49
CA GLY A 57 -1.02 -4.61 -10.23
C GLY A 57 -1.96 -4.29 -9.07
N THR A 58 -1.93 -5.11 -8.02
CA THR A 58 -2.74 -4.86 -6.83
C THR A 58 -2.07 -5.37 -5.57
N PHE A 59 -2.27 -4.63 -4.49
CA PHE A 59 -1.99 -5.15 -3.16
C PHE A 59 -2.96 -6.28 -2.81
N ILE A 60 -2.51 -7.18 -1.95
CA ILE A 60 -3.33 -8.19 -1.28
C ILE A 60 -3.07 -8.09 0.22
N CYS A 61 -4.16 -8.01 0.98
CA CYS A 61 -4.13 -7.88 2.43
C CYS A 61 -4.72 -9.14 3.04
N ALA A 62 -3.85 -10.05 3.46
CA ALA A 62 -4.24 -11.31 4.10
C ALA A 62 -3.90 -11.29 5.60
N GLN A 63 -4.23 -10.21 6.30
CA GLN A 63 -3.91 -10.01 7.72
C GLN A 63 -5.18 -9.92 8.57
N PRO A 64 -5.12 -10.34 9.83
CA PRO A 64 -6.20 -10.14 10.78
C PRO A 64 -6.10 -8.77 11.48
N PRO A 65 -7.23 -8.24 11.94
CA PRO A 65 -8.48 -8.71 11.43
C PRO A 65 -8.48 -8.44 9.95
N ASN A 66 -8.94 -9.37 9.18
CA ASN A 66 -9.27 -9.02 7.81
C ASN A 66 -10.32 -7.90 7.89
N TYR A 67 -9.87 -6.67 8.00
CA TYR A 67 -10.70 -5.52 8.34
C TYR A 67 -11.70 -5.15 7.23
N ARG A 68 -11.78 -5.99 6.21
CA ARG A 68 -12.82 -6.00 5.19
C ARG A 68 -13.76 -7.18 5.32
N GLY A 69 -13.67 -7.94 6.42
CA GLY A 69 -14.52 -9.10 6.66
C GLY A 69 -14.29 -10.25 5.67
N TYR A 70 -13.17 -10.23 4.91
CA TYR A 70 -12.91 -11.23 3.90
C TYR A 70 -12.04 -12.37 4.45
N PRO A 71 -12.42 -13.65 4.31
CA PRO A 71 -11.77 -14.78 4.98
C PRO A 71 -10.47 -15.25 4.30
N LEU A 72 -9.65 -14.31 3.81
CA LEU A 72 -8.41 -14.62 3.07
C LEU A 72 -7.35 -15.31 3.92
N LEU A 73 -7.35 -15.10 5.24
CA LEU A 73 -6.41 -15.76 6.14
C LEU A 73 -6.47 -17.28 6.09
N HIS A 74 -7.64 -17.82 5.83
CA HIS A 74 -7.89 -19.25 5.81
C HIS A 74 -8.12 -19.81 4.40
N ALA A 75 -7.92 -18.98 3.37
CA ALA A 75 -8.09 -19.41 1.99
C ALA A 75 -7.11 -20.54 1.63
N THR A 76 -7.60 -21.52 0.91
CA THR A 76 -6.78 -22.58 0.35
C THR A 76 -5.98 -22.06 -0.86
N GLU A 77 -4.98 -22.81 -1.29
CA GLU A 77 -4.23 -22.49 -2.51
C GLU A 77 -5.15 -22.36 -3.74
N GLU A 78 -6.12 -23.25 -3.88
CA GLU A 78 -7.06 -23.19 -5.01
C GLU A 78 -7.95 -21.95 -4.94
N GLN A 79 -8.44 -21.56 -3.75
CA GLN A 79 -9.20 -20.33 -3.58
C GLN A 79 -8.38 -19.10 -3.94
N TRP A 80 -7.09 -19.09 -3.59
CA TRP A 80 -6.17 -18.03 -4.03
C TRP A 80 -5.98 -18.06 -5.55
N ALA A 81 -5.80 -19.24 -6.15
CA ALA A 81 -5.65 -19.38 -7.59
C ALA A 81 -6.90 -18.89 -8.36
N GLU A 82 -8.11 -19.17 -7.86
CA GLU A 82 -9.35 -18.64 -8.41
C GLU A 82 -9.40 -17.12 -8.36
N LYS A 83 -9.06 -16.52 -7.23
CA LYS A 83 -8.95 -15.07 -7.09
C LYS A 83 -7.94 -14.48 -8.07
N PHE A 84 -6.80 -15.09 -8.21
CA PHE A 84 -5.74 -14.64 -9.12
C PHE A 84 -6.13 -14.79 -10.60
N ARG A 85 -6.84 -15.85 -10.98
CA ARG A 85 -7.42 -15.98 -12.34
C ARG A 85 -8.42 -14.85 -12.63
N LEU A 86 -9.25 -14.48 -11.63
CA LEU A 86 -10.15 -13.35 -11.76
C LEU A 86 -9.38 -12.03 -11.92
N LEU A 87 -8.38 -11.77 -11.09
CA LEU A 87 -7.53 -10.57 -11.22
C LEU A 87 -6.81 -10.54 -12.58
N LYS A 88 -6.30 -11.67 -13.05
CA LYS A 88 -5.66 -11.78 -14.37
C LYS A 88 -6.63 -11.47 -15.51
N SER A 89 -7.92 -11.81 -15.36
CA SER A 89 -8.95 -11.43 -16.33
C SER A 89 -9.21 -9.93 -16.42
N PHE A 90 -8.77 -9.16 -15.40
CA PHE A 90 -8.75 -7.69 -15.41
C PHE A 90 -7.44 -7.11 -15.95
N GLY A 91 -6.48 -7.96 -16.38
CA GLY A 91 -5.16 -7.53 -16.84
C GLY A 91 -4.13 -7.37 -15.73
N VAL A 92 -4.40 -7.86 -14.52
CA VAL A 92 -3.41 -7.86 -13.44
C VAL A 92 -2.32 -8.89 -13.75
N ASP A 93 -1.08 -8.45 -13.70
CA ASP A 93 0.13 -9.26 -13.88
C ASP A 93 0.99 -9.32 -12.61
N THR A 94 0.71 -8.45 -11.62
CA THR A 94 1.51 -8.28 -10.42
C THR A 94 0.64 -8.21 -9.18
N VAL A 95 1.03 -8.96 -8.14
CA VAL A 95 0.43 -8.84 -6.79
C VAL A 95 1.50 -8.46 -5.78
N ILE A 96 1.11 -7.63 -4.80
CA ILE A 96 1.99 -7.18 -3.72
C ILE A 96 1.39 -7.68 -2.41
N TYR A 97 2.04 -8.65 -1.77
CA TYR A 97 1.64 -9.14 -0.45
C TYR A 97 2.04 -8.10 0.60
N GLN A 98 1.09 -7.57 1.35
CA GLN A 98 1.34 -6.37 2.16
C GLN A 98 2.40 -6.56 3.24
N ALA A 99 2.31 -7.64 4.06
CA ALA A 99 3.30 -7.94 5.09
C ALA A 99 3.30 -9.42 5.49
N ALA A 100 4.49 -10.02 5.54
CA ALA A 100 4.69 -11.39 5.99
C ALA A 100 4.67 -11.52 7.52
N VAL A 101 4.93 -10.43 8.24
CA VAL A 101 4.79 -10.28 9.69
C VAL A 101 4.06 -8.98 9.98
N TRP A 102 3.18 -9.00 10.97
CA TRP A 102 2.53 -7.79 11.47
C TRP A 102 2.74 -7.69 12.99
N ASN A 103 3.59 -6.74 13.38
CA ASN A 103 4.14 -6.67 14.73
C ASN A 103 3.08 -6.46 15.82
N GLU A 104 2.23 -5.45 15.68
CA GLU A 104 1.26 -5.10 16.72
C GLU A 104 0.11 -6.10 16.85
N LEU A 105 -0.13 -6.89 15.80
CA LEU A 105 -1.09 -7.98 15.82
C LEU A 105 -0.46 -9.29 16.32
N GLU A 106 0.86 -9.29 16.53
CA GLU A 106 1.62 -10.49 16.88
C GLU A 106 1.32 -11.67 15.93
N THR A 107 1.25 -11.38 14.62
CA THR A 107 0.91 -12.35 13.59
C THR A 107 2.02 -12.52 12.57
N VAL A 108 2.16 -13.75 12.09
CA VAL A 108 3.12 -14.14 11.05
C VAL A 108 2.46 -15.09 10.06
N TYR A 109 2.79 -14.96 8.78
CA TYR A 109 2.09 -15.64 7.68
C TYR A 109 2.92 -16.72 7.00
N TYR A 110 4.06 -17.07 7.58
CA TYR A 110 4.96 -18.14 7.19
C TYR A 110 5.62 -18.75 8.44
N PRO A 111 6.22 -19.95 8.38
CA PRO A 111 6.82 -20.60 9.57
C PRO A 111 8.14 -19.92 10.00
N SER A 112 8.03 -18.73 10.60
CA SER A 112 9.15 -17.92 11.06
C SER A 112 9.81 -18.51 12.30
N LYS A 113 11.14 -18.55 12.30
CA LYS A 113 11.97 -18.88 13.47
C LYS A 113 12.09 -17.65 14.39
N ARG A 114 12.24 -16.46 13.79
CA ARG A 114 12.41 -15.19 14.52
C ARG A 114 11.17 -14.80 15.30
N PHE A 115 9.99 -15.05 14.74
CA PHE A 115 8.69 -14.69 15.31
C PHE A 115 7.89 -15.93 15.74
N ALA A 116 8.58 -16.98 16.21
CA ALA A 116 7.95 -18.25 16.62
C ALA A 116 6.92 -18.08 17.76
N GLY A 117 6.97 -16.99 18.55
CA GLY A 117 5.97 -16.66 19.56
C GLY A 117 4.72 -15.97 19.03
N TYR A 118 4.71 -15.57 17.75
CA TYR A 118 3.55 -14.93 17.12
C TYR A 118 2.54 -15.98 16.63
N ARG A 119 1.30 -15.56 16.48
CA ARG A 119 0.25 -16.41 15.91
C ARG A 119 0.52 -16.66 14.43
N LEU A 120 0.73 -17.92 14.08
CA LEU A 120 0.97 -18.33 12.70
C LEU A 120 -0.34 -18.49 11.92
N PHE A 121 -0.40 -17.82 10.77
CA PHE A 121 -1.37 -18.07 9.70
C PHE A 121 -0.58 -18.50 8.46
N ASP A 122 -0.54 -19.77 8.16
CA ASP A 122 0.22 -20.32 7.03
C ASP A 122 -0.47 -20.01 5.69
N SER A 123 -0.38 -18.75 5.27
CA SER A 123 -1.01 -18.25 4.04
C SER A 123 -0.01 -17.88 2.95
N LEU A 124 1.19 -17.42 3.30
CA LEU A 124 2.15 -16.89 2.33
C LEU A 124 2.58 -17.93 1.29
N GLY A 125 2.91 -19.16 1.73
CA GLY A 125 3.28 -20.23 0.80
C GLY A 125 2.17 -20.56 -0.20
N LYS A 126 0.91 -20.54 0.25
CA LYS A 126 -0.27 -20.77 -0.61
C LYS A 126 -0.44 -19.66 -1.64
N VAL A 127 -0.24 -18.40 -1.23
CA VAL A 127 -0.28 -17.24 -2.12
C VAL A 127 0.79 -17.35 -3.21
N LEU A 128 2.03 -17.67 -2.84
CA LEU A 128 3.14 -17.82 -3.77
C LEU A 128 2.90 -18.95 -4.77
N SER A 129 2.44 -20.11 -4.30
CA SER A 129 2.12 -21.26 -5.16
C SER A 129 0.98 -20.92 -6.14
N ALA A 130 -0.08 -20.29 -5.64
CA ALA A 130 -1.21 -19.88 -6.48
C ALA A 130 -0.80 -18.82 -7.52
N ALA A 131 0.01 -17.83 -7.14
CA ALA A 131 0.52 -16.81 -8.06
C ALA A 131 1.39 -17.42 -9.16
N LYS A 132 2.26 -18.35 -8.80
CA LYS A 132 3.08 -19.11 -9.76
C LYS A 132 2.21 -19.90 -10.74
N THR A 133 1.19 -20.59 -10.24
CA THR A 133 0.25 -21.40 -11.06
C THR A 133 -0.48 -20.54 -12.08
N VAL A 134 -0.85 -19.32 -11.70
CA VAL A 134 -1.59 -18.37 -12.56
C VAL A 134 -0.64 -17.54 -13.44
N GLY A 135 0.64 -17.45 -13.09
CA GLY A 135 1.66 -16.66 -13.79
C GLY A 135 1.54 -15.18 -13.46
N LEU A 136 1.59 -14.84 -12.16
CA LEU A 136 1.65 -13.47 -11.64
C LEU A 136 3.02 -13.23 -10.99
N ASP A 137 3.58 -12.04 -11.21
CA ASP A 137 4.73 -11.55 -10.44
C ASP A 137 4.30 -11.24 -9.01
N VAL A 138 5.15 -11.56 -8.04
CA VAL A 138 4.88 -11.29 -6.62
C VAL A 138 5.95 -10.41 -6.02
N TYR A 139 5.55 -9.36 -5.32
CA TYR A 139 6.39 -8.61 -4.39
C TYR A 139 5.95 -8.93 -2.97
N LEU A 140 6.91 -9.23 -2.09
CA LEU A 140 6.62 -9.59 -0.70
C LEU A 140 6.89 -8.42 0.23
N GLY A 141 5.86 -7.93 0.90
CA GLY A 141 6.01 -7.11 2.08
C GLY A 141 6.62 -7.95 3.21
N ALA A 142 7.74 -7.50 3.75
CA ALA A 142 8.44 -8.26 4.76
C ALA A 142 7.85 -8.03 6.15
N TYR A 143 8.31 -7.02 6.85
CA TYR A 143 7.90 -6.71 8.22
C TYR A 143 7.03 -5.46 8.26
N GLY A 144 5.82 -5.57 8.78
CA GLY A 144 4.88 -4.48 8.98
C GLY A 144 4.79 -4.07 10.45
N SER A 145 4.76 -2.76 10.70
CA SER A 145 4.61 -2.20 12.02
C SER A 145 3.89 -0.84 11.97
N VAL A 146 2.82 -0.71 12.74
CA VAL A 146 2.12 0.59 12.94
C VAL A 146 2.92 1.49 13.89
N SER A 147 3.60 0.90 14.87
CA SER A 147 4.42 1.66 15.82
C SER A 147 5.59 2.37 15.17
N GLY A 148 6.10 1.86 14.05
CA GLY A 148 7.12 2.50 13.24
C GLY A 148 6.75 3.92 12.82
N TRP A 149 5.48 4.17 12.55
CA TRP A 149 4.97 5.51 12.22
C TRP A 149 5.02 6.48 13.40
N CYS A 150 5.13 5.97 14.61
CA CYS A 150 5.02 6.71 15.84
C CYS A 150 6.34 6.88 16.59
N MET A 151 7.29 5.98 16.38
CA MET A 151 8.52 5.84 17.18
C MET A 151 9.78 6.22 16.40
N GLY A 152 9.65 6.78 15.20
CA GLY A 152 10.79 7.06 14.33
C GLY A 152 11.80 8.08 14.84
N LYS A 153 11.50 8.79 15.93
CA LYS A 153 12.44 9.69 16.62
C LYS A 153 13.25 8.98 17.71
N ASP A 154 12.93 7.73 18.03
CA ASP A 154 13.70 6.92 18.98
C ASP A 154 14.72 6.06 18.20
N PRO A 155 16.03 6.35 18.31
CA PRO A 155 17.06 5.62 17.59
C PRO A 155 17.11 4.12 17.94
N ALA A 156 16.84 3.76 19.18
CA ALA A 156 16.85 2.36 19.62
C ALA A 156 15.69 1.58 18.99
N TYR A 157 14.53 2.22 18.90
CA TYR A 157 13.38 1.64 18.22
C TYR A 157 13.65 1.47 16.72
N VAL A 158 14.18 2.50 16.05
CA VAL A 158 14.51 2.45 14.61
C VAL A 158 15.52 1.32 14.32
N GLU A 159 16.54 1.16 15.17
CA GLU A 159 17.51 0.07 15.01
C GLU A 159 16.84 -1.30 15.16
N GLN A 160 15.97 -1.47 16.15
CA GLN A 160 15.25 -2.73 16.35
C GLN A 160 14.31 -3.06 15.17
N GLU A 161 13.60 -2.06 14.64
CA GLU A 161 12.76 -2.21 13.44
C GLU A 161 13.60 -2.69 12.25
N LYS A 162 14.75 -2.05 12.02
CA LYS A 162 15.68 -2.42 10.94
C LYS A 162 16.13 -3.88 11.09
N LEU A 163 16.52 -4.31 12.28
CA LEU A 163 16.92 -5.70 12.54
C LEU A 163 15.77 -6.68 12.31
N ASN A 164 14.55 -6.32 12.64
CA ASN A 164 13.38 -7.15 12.37
C ASN A 164 13.13 -7.29 10.85
N HIS A 165 13.23 -6.19 10.09
CA HIS A 165 13.15 -6.25 8.64
C HIS A 165 14.19 -7.18 8.03
N PHE A 166 15.44 -7.09 8.49
CA PHE A 166 16.52 -7.94 7.99
C PHE A 166 16.28 -9.41 8.28
N ALA A 167 15.85 -9.73 9.51
CA ALA A 167 15.57 -11.11 9.90
C ALA A 167 14.42 -11.71 9.07
N VAL A 168 13.35 -10.96 8.83
CA VAL A 168 12.24 -11.42 7.99
C VAL A 168 12.69 -11.63 6.55
N GLN A 169 13.48 -10.73 5.99
CA GLN A 169 14.02 -10.90 4.65
C GLN A 169 14.84 -12.17 4.51
N ASP A 170 15.77 -12.40 5.45
CA ASP A 170 16.62 -13.60 5.43
C ASP A 170 15.78 -14.88 5.44
N GLU A 171 14.74 -14.94 6.29
CA GLU A 171 13.83 -16.09 6.34
C GLU A 171 13.01 -16.25 5.06
N LEU A 172 12.54 -15.14 4.46
CA LEU A 172 11.79 -15.19 3.20
C LEU A 172 12.65 -15.71 2.05
N PHE A 173 13.92 -15.30 1.98
CA PHE A 173 14.85 -15.83 0.98
C PHE A 173 15.25 -17.29 1.28
N GLU A 174 15.44 -17.67 2.55
CA GLU A 174 15.70 -19.07 2.94
C GLU A 174 14.56 -19.98 2.47
N LEU A 175 13.29 -19.56 2.64
CA LEU A 175 12.13 -20.40 2.41
C LEU A 175 11.56 -20.33 0.98
N TYR A 176 11.65 -19.16 0.33
CA TYR A 176 10.88 -18.86 -0.87
C TYR A 176 11.70 -18.25 -2.02
N ALA A 177 13.03 -18.37 -1.99
CA ALA A 177 13.87 -17.86 -3.09
C ALA A 177 13.38 -18.35 -4.46
N GLY A 178 13.33 -17.45 -5.43
CA GLY A 178 12.85 -17.74 -6.80
C GLY A 178 11.33 -17.85 -6.95
N GLN A 179 10.54 -17.62 -5.89
CA GLN A 179 9.08 -17.60 -5.94
C GLN A 179 8.49 -16.18 -5.92
N PHE A 180 9.30 -15.17 -5.72
CA PHE A 180 8.91 -13.76 -5.77
C PHE A 180 9.95 -12.95 -6.55
N LYS A 181 9.54 -11.81 -7.09
CA LYS A 181 10.34 -10.93 -7.91
C LYS A 181 11.08 -9.88 -7.09
N GLY A 182 10.46 -9.44 -6.01
CA GLY A 182 11.01 -8.37 -5.22
C GLY A 182 10.45 -8.31 -3.81
N ILE A 183 11.03 -7.39 -3.03
CA ILE A 183 10.58 -7.06 -1.68
C ILE A 183 9.85 -5.71 -1.70
N TYR A 184 8.69 -5.69 -1.08
CA TYR A 184 7.97 -4.46 -0.74
C TYR A 184 8.37 -4.00 0.66
N PHE A 185 8.86 -2.77 0.76
CA PHE A 185 9.12 -2.14 2.05
C PHE A 185 7.77 -1.65 2.63
N ALA A 186 7.23 -2.44 3.55
CA ALA A 186 5.87 -2.27 4.04
C ALA A 186 5.60 -1.02 4.90
N PRO A 187 6.55 -0.43 5.66
CA PRO A 187 6.28 0.80 6.39
C PRO A 187 5.89 1.95 5.46
N GLU A 188 4.69 2.47 5.68
CA GLU A 188 4.18 3.60 4.94
C GLU A 188 4.73 4.89 5.56
N THR A 189 5.75 5.44 4.96
CA THR A 189 6.25 6.76 5.28
C THR A 189 5.57 7.79 4.39
N ALA A 190 5.43 9.02 4.87
CA ALA A 190 4.80 10.09 4.12
C ALA A 190 5.52 11.41 4.41
N TYR A 191 5.63 12.28 3.41
CA TYR A 191 5.89 13.69 3.67
C TYR A 191 4.68 14.28 4.40
N ARG A 192 4.88 14.74 5.63
CA ARG A 192 3.82 15.28 6.51
C ARG A 192 4.09 16.72 6.95
N GLY A 193 5.08 17.36 6.33
CA GLY A 193 5.53 18.69 6.73
C GLY A 193 6.08 18.68 8.17
N GLU A 194 5.71 19.67 8.95
CA GLU A 194 6.20 19.84 10.33
C GLU A 194 5.78 18.73 11.32
N ARG A 195 4.86 17.85 10.91
CA ARG A 195 4.35 16.74 11.73
C ARG A 195 5.12 15.45 11.52
N ASP A 196 6.21 15.47 10.77
CA ASP A 196 6.94 14.25 10.48
C ASP A 196 7.56 13.62 11.73
N LEU A 197 7.30 12.32 11.86
CA LEU A 197 7.80 11.50 12.97
C LEU A 197 9.24 11.04 12.72
N TYR A 198 9.66 11.05 11.46
CA TYR A 198 11.01 10.80 11.01
C TYR A 198 11.62 12.08 10.46
N THR A 199 12.90 12.31 10.71
CA THR A 199 13.63 13.30 9.95
C THR A 199 14.00 12.73 8.57
N GLU A 200 14.16 13.56 7.57
CA GLU A 200 14.66 13.15 6.24
C GLU A 200 15.94 12.33 6.33
N LYS A 201 16.86 12.75 7.22
CA LYS A 201 18.12 12.04 7.48
C LYS A 201 17.88 10.64 8.04
N THR A 202 16.93 10.47 8.94
CA THR A 202 16.57 9.17 9.52
C THR A 202 15.99 8.26 8.46
N LEU A 203 15.05 8.76 7.65
CA LEU A 203 14.47 7.99 6.55
C LEU A 203 15.53 7.62 5.50
N ASN A 204 16.39 8.55 5.12
CA ASN A 204 17.50 8.25 4.20
C ASN A 204 18.40 7.14 4.72
N SER A 205 18.79 7.18 6.00
CA SER A 205 19.61 6.14 6.62
C SER A 205 18.91 4.78 6.60
N ILE A 206 17.63 4.73 6.99
CA ILE A 206 16.85 3.48 6.99
C ILE A 206 16.77 2.90 5.58
N TYR A 207 16.43 3.71 4.58
CA TYR A 207 16.25 3.24 3.22
C TYR A 207 17.56 2.80 2.57
N ARG A 208 18.67 3.51 2.84
CA ARG A 208 20.00 3.10 2.38
C ARG A 208 20.41 1.77 2.97
N ASP A 209 20.36 1.64 4.30
CA ASP A 209 20.74 0.40 4.99
C ASP A 209 19.93 -0.79 4.48
N PHE A 210 18.62 -0.58 4.29
CA PHE A 210 17.71 -1.59 3.78
C PHE A 210 18.03 -2.00 2.33
N CYS A 211 18.16 -1.02 1.44
CA CYS A 211 18.43 -1.27 0.03
C CYS A 211 19.85 -1.80 -0.20
N ASP A 212 20.85 -1.24 0.46
CA ASP A 212 22.25 -1.67 0.30
C ASP A 212 22.45 -3.11 0.77
N ARG A 213 21.83 -3.48 1.91
CA ARG A 213 21.89 -4.85 2.38
C ARG A 213 21.21 -5.82 1.41
N LEU A 214 20.00 -5.51 0.99
CA LEU A 214 19.23 -6.39 0.11
C LEU A 214 19.92 -6.54 -1.25
N LYS A 215 20.37 -5.45 -1.86
CA LYS A 215 21.13 -5.49 -3.12
C LYS A 215 22.50 -6.16 -3.00
N GLY A 216 23.13 -6.08 -1.83
CA GLY A 216 24.39 -6.78 -1.57
C GLY A 216 24.27 -8.30 -1.49
N LEU A 217 23.15 -8.79 -0.96
CA LEU A 217 22.87 -10.23 -0.81
C LEU A 217 22.11 -10.81 -2.02
N HIS A 218 21.22 -10.04 -2.62
CA HIS A 218 20.30 -10.46 -3.67
C HIS A 218 20.21 -9.36 -4.75
N PRO A 219 21.23 -9.19 -5.59
CA PRO A 219 21.33 -8.07 -6.53
C PRO A 219 20.18 -8.00 -7.54
N ASP A 220 19.61 -9.15 -7.90
CA ASP A 220 18.50 -9.24 -8.86
C ASP A 220 17.11 -9.02 -8.22
N CYS A 221 17.04 -8.94 -6.88
CA CYS A 221 15.78 -8.68 -6.18
C CYS A 221 15.37 -7.21 -6.35
N GLU A 222 14.19 -6.96 -6.88
CA GLU A 222 13.65 -5.61 -6.99
C GLU A 222 13.12 -5.12 -5.64
N ILE A 223 13.26 -3.82 -5.37
CA ILE A 223 12.78 -3.16 -4.15
C ILE A 223 11.68 -2.17 -4.52
N LEU A 224 10.51 -2.34 -3.94
CA LEU A 224 9.34 -1.51 -4.14
C LEU A 224 8.97 -0.78 -2.84
N MET A 225 8.65 0.51 -2.95
CA MET A 225 8.05 1.33 -1.88
C MET A 225 6.74 1.96 -2.35
N SER A 226 5.78 2.10 -1.42
CA SER A 226 4.49 2.73 -1.69
C SER A 226 4.11 3.70 -0.56
N PRO A 227 4.79 4.85 -0.46
CA PRO A 227 4.52 5.83 0.58
C PRO A 227 3.17 6.51 0.38
N ALA A 228 2.52 6.87 1.49
CA ALA A 228 1.36 7.74 1.43
C ALA A 228 1.78 9.13 0.94
N THR A 229 0.95 9.75 0.11
CA THR A 229 1.17 11.11 -0.39
C THR A 229 0.15 12.05 0.22
N LYS A 230 0.61 13.15 0.82
CA LYS A 230 -0.27 14.23 1.27
C LYS A 230 0.00 15.48 0.46
N TYR A 231 -1.06 16.02 -0.10
CA TYR A 231 -1.01 17.34 -0.73
C TYR A 231 -1.11 18.43 0.33
N PHE A 232 -0.25 19.43 0.22
CA PHE A 232 -0.33 20.68 0.97
C PHE A 232 -0.21 21.82 -0.03
N GLU A 233 -1.17 22.75 -0.01
CA GLU A 233 -1.19 23.89 -0.91
C GLU A 233 0.12 24.71 -0.81
N GLY A 234 0.70 25.02 -1.96
CA GLY A 234 1.97 25.76 -2.05
C GLY A 234 3.22 24.99 -1.64
N LYS A 235 3.12 23.70 -1.25
CA LYS A 235 4.25 22.94 -0.69
C LYS A 235 4.77 21.79 -1.54
N LEU A 236 4.40 21.76 -2.82
CA LEU A 236 4.90 20.71 -3.72
C LEU A 236 6.43 20.77 -3.93
N GLY A 237 7.00 21.98 -3.94
CA GLY A 237 8.47 22.16 -3.99
C GLY A 237 9.15 21.60 -2.74
N GLU A 238 8.62 21.89 -1.54
CA GLU A 238 9.17 21.34 -0.29
C GLU A 238 9.06 19.80 -0.27
N MET A 239 7.98 19.24 -0.80
CA MET A 239 7.82 17.78 -0.94
C MET A 239 8.90 17.20 -1.86
N ALA A 240 9.17 17.85 -3.00
CA ALA A 240 10.21 17.41 -3.93
C ALA A 240 11.61 17.43 -3.28
N ASP A 241 11.94 18.51 -2.59
CA ASP A 241 13.23 18.69 -1.93
C ASP A 241 13.43 17.65 -0.81
N SER A 242 12.39 17.42 -0.03
CA SER A 242 12.38 16.42 1.03
C SER A 242 12.61 15.01 0.46
N TRP A 243 11.86 14.60 -0.56
CA TRP A 243 12.04 13.28 -1.17
C TRP A 243 13.37 13.14 -1.91
N ASN A 244 13.88 14.18 -2.53
CA ASN A 244 15.23 14.18 -3.09
C ASN A 244 16.30 13.93 -2.04
N THR A 245 16.13 14.50 -0.83
CA THR A 245 17.02 14.28 0.32
C THR A 245 16.86 12.86 0.87
N ILE A 246 15.63 12.40 1.06
CA ILE A 246 15.34 11.05 1.59
C ILE A 246 15.88 9.95 0.66
N LEU A 247 15.79 10.13 -0.64
CA LEU A 247 16.20 9.14 -1.63
C LEU A 247 17.65 9.30 -2.09
N ASP A 248 18.42 10.20 -1.48
CA ASP A 248 19.81 10.40 -1.90
C ASP A 248 20.68 9.16 -1.62
N GLY A 249 21.27 8.60 -2.69
CA GLY A 249 22.09 7.39 -2.65
C GLY A 249 21.31 6.09 -2.31
N VAL A 250 19.99 6.12 -2.31
CA VAL A 250 19.13 4.92 -2.07
C VAL A 250 19.00 4.11 -3.37
N LYS A 251 19.29 2.82 -3.31
CA LYS A 251 19.19 1.87 -4.45
C LYS A 251 17.79 1.28 -4.57
N LEU A 252 16.78 2.13 -4.69
CA LEU A 252 15.39 1.72 -4.87
C LEU A 252 15.10 1.48 -6.35
N ASP A 253 14.35 0.42 -6.66
CA ASP A 253 13.97 0.12 -8.06
C ASP A 253 12.63 0.75 -8.45
N ILE A 254 11.65 0.76 -7.53
CA ILE A 254 10.28 1.18 -7.82
C ILE A 254 9.74 2.03 -6.69
N MET A 255 9.25 3.21 -7.04
CA MET A 255 8.47 4.08 -6.19
C MET A 255 7.02 4.10 -6.68
N ALA A 256 6.08 3.68 -5.83
CA ALA A 256 4.67 3.59 -6.14
C ALA A 256 3.83 4.39 -5.13
N PRO A 257 3.94 5.73 -5.08
CA PRO A 257 3.20 6.52 -4.09
C PRO A 257 1.69 6.32 -4.23
N GLN A 258 1.04 6.26 -3.07
CA GLN A 258 -0.42 6.25 -2.97
C GLN A 258 -0.95 7.62 -3.40
N ASP A 259 -2.04 7.67 -4.16
CA ASP A 259 -2.67 8.96 -4.50
C ASP A 259 -3.43 9.58 -3.32
N SER A 260 -3.71 8.78 -2.30
CA SER A 260 -4.33 9.22 -1.04
C SER A 260 -5.69 9.91 -1.20
N ILE A 261 -6.40 9.59 -2.29
CA ILE A 261 -7.73 10.14 -2.61
C ILE A 261 -8.84 9.33 -1.93
N GLY A 262 -8.63 8.04 -1.76
CA GLY A 262 -9.55 7.16 -1.03
C GLY A 262 -9.48 7.36 0.48
N CYS A 263 -8.29 7.74 0.97
CA CYS A 263 -8.06 8.11 2.36
C CYS A 263 -7.04 9.27 2.42
N CYS A 264 -6.81 9.85 3.57
CA CYS A 264 -5.90 10.99 3.79
C CYS A 264 -6.36 12.37 3.25
N GLY A 265 -7.48 12.45 2.52
CA GLY A 265 -8.11 13.72 2.18
C GLY A 265 -7.54 14.44 0.95
N ASN A 266 -6.75 13.76 0.11
CA ASN A 266 -6.39 14.31 -1.20
C ASN A 266 -7.59 14.35 -2.14
N THR A 267 -7.51 15.20 -3.17
CA THR A 267 -8.57 15.42 -4.14
C THR A 267 -8.07 15.30 -5.59
N LEU A 268 -8.98 15.12 -6.54
CA LEU A 268 -8.67 14.90 -7.96
C LEU A 268 -7.97 16.09 -8.61
N ASP A 269 -8.29 17.31 -8.19
CA ASP A 269 -7.74 18.57 -8.72
C ASP A 269 -6.23 18.70 -8.48
N HIS A 270 -5.70 18.08 -7.43
CA HIS A 270 -4.27 18.18 -7.09
C HIS A 270 -3.44 16.95 -7.49
N GLN A 271 -4.11 15.88 -7.93
CA GLN A 271 -3.43 14.62 -8.22
C GLN A 271 -2.39 14.74 -9.34
N ALA A 272 -2.75 15.45 -10.42
CA ALA A 272 -1.86 15.58 -11.59
C ALA A 272 -0.57 16.31 -11.24
N ASP A 273 -0.65 17.41 -10.49
CA ASP A 273 0.51 18.20 -10.07
C ASP A 273 1.38 17.42 -9.07
N THR A 274 0.75 16.72 -8.13
CA THR A 274 1.45 15.87 -7.18
C THR A 274 2.21 14.74 -7.89
N PHE A 275 1.59 14.09 -8.86
CA PHE A 275 2.24 13.01 -9.59
C PHE A 275 3.33 13.48 -10.55
N LYS A 276 3.22 14.71 -11.08
CA LYS A 276 4.32 15.34 -11.82
C LYS A 276 5.55 15.51 -10.94
N VAL A 277 5.38 15.99 -9.72
CA VAL A 277 6.49 16.10 -8.75
C VAL A 277 7.10 14.74 -8.44
N TRP A 278 6.28 13.70 -8.21
CA TRP A 278 6.80 12.34 -8.03
C TRP A 278 7.59 11.84 -9.24
N ARG A 279 7.12 12.12 -10.46
CA ARG A 279 7.86 11.76 -11.67
C ARG A 279 9.22 12.45 -11.73
N GLU A 280 9.29 13.75 -11.45
CA GLU A 280 10.53 14.52 -11.41
C GLU A 280 11.53 13.97 -10.37
N VAL A 281 11.06 13.63 -9.17
CA VAL A 281 11.87 13.00 -8.12
C VAL A 281 12.40 11.64 -8.56
N CYS A 282 11.54 10.81 -9.11
CA CYS A 282 11.93 9.47 -9.58
C CYS A 282 12.92 9.53 -10.73
N ASP A 283 12.73 10.44 -11.70
CA ASP A 283 13.67 10.64 -12.82
C ASP A 283 15.05 11.07 -12.33
N ALA A 284 15.09 12.02 -11.38
CA ALA A 284 16.34 12.51 -10.81
C ALA A 284 17.16 11.42 -10.09
N LYS A 285 16.50 10.35 -9.64
CA LYS A 285 17.10 9.23 -8.91
C LYS A 285 17.18 7.93 -9.73
N ASN A 286 16.76 7.96 -11.00
CA ASN A 286 16.68 6.77 -11.87
C ASN A 286 15.83 5.64 -11.25
N ILE A 287 14.70 5.99 -10.64
CA ILE A 287 13.73 5.08 -10.02
C ILE A 287 12.52 4.96 -10.93
N ARG A 288 12.02 3.76 -11.17
CA ARG A 288 10.76 3.55 -11.90
C ARG A 288 9.59 4.11 -11.11
N PHE A 289 8.78 4.92 -11.76
CA PHE A 289 7.60 5.50 -11.14
C PHE A 289 6.34 4.70 -11.48
N TRP A 290 5.76 4.05 -10.47
CA TRP A 290 4.43 3.48 -10.51
C TRP A 290 3.46 4.37 -9.73
N SER A 291 2.16 4.19 -9.94
CA SER A 291 1.14 4.87 -9.14
C SER A 291 0.27 3.85 -8.42
N ASN A 292 0.08 4.03 -7.11
CA ASN A 292 -0.88 3.26 -6.34
C ASN A 292 -2.20 4.02 -6.27
N VAL A 293 -3.17 3.55 -7.05
CA VAL A 293 -4.51 4.12 -7.18
C VAL A 293 -5.40 3.56 -6.08
N GLU A 294 -5.91 4.40 -5.20
CA GLU A 294 -6.84 4.00 -4.15
C GLU A 294 -8.26 3.86 -4.71
N ILE A 295 -8.67 2.61 -4.97
CA ILE A 295 -9.98 2.27 -5.53
C ILE A 295 -11.08 2.10 -4.49
N PHE A 296 -10.88 2.68 -3.32
CA PHE A 296 -11.81 2.69 -2.20
C PHE A 296 -12.08 4.09 -1.69
N GLN A 297 -13.09 4.26 -0.87
CA GLN A 297 -13.40 5.47 -0.15
C GLN A 297 -13.54 5.16 1.33
N CYS A 298 -12.70 5.76 2.16
CA CYS A 298 -12.88 5.72 3.60
C CYS A 298 -14.09 6.59 4.00
N VAL A 299 -15.00 6.03 4.78
CA VAL A 299 -16.24 6.73 5.20
C VAL A 299 -16.34 6.90 6.71
N ASP A 300 -15.70 6.05 7.50
CA ASP A 300 -15.72 6.14 8.96
C ASP A 300 -14.50 5.45 9.57
N CYS A 301 -13.46 6.21 9.88
CA CYS A 301 -12.23 5.68 10.50
C CYS A 301 -12.46 5.14 11.92
N SER A 302 -13.64 5.35 12.50
CA SER A 302 -13.98 4.82 13.82
C SER A 302 -14.21 3.31 13.80
N LYS A 303 -14.47 2.73 12.64
CA LYS A 303 -14.84 1.33 12.46
C LYS A 303 -13.81 0.58 11.64
N VAL A 304 -13.55 -0.63 12.01
CA VAL A 304 -12.92 -1.60 11.12
C VAL A 304 -13.86 -1.83 9.94
N ASN A 305 -13.33 -1.96 8.73
CA ASN A 305 -14.13 -2.14 7.50
C ASN A 305 -14.97 -0.93 7.09
N SER A 306 -14.54 0.27 7.41
CA SER A 306 -15.25 1.50 7.06
C SER A 306 -15.05 1.95 5.62
N SER A 307 -14.23 1.27 4.84
CA SER A 307 -13.98 1.62 3.45
C SER A 307 -14.96 0.92 2.51
N ILE A 308 -15.46 1.66 1.53
CA ILE A 308 -16.35 1.17 0.48
C ILE A 308 -15.68 1.26 -0.89
N PRO A 309 -16.10 0.46 -1.90
CA PRO A 309 -15.63 0.61 -3.26
C PRO A 309 -15.88 2.03 -3.80
N ALA A 310 -14.86 2.59 -4.45
CA ALA A 310 -14.92 3.95 -5.01
C ALA A 310 -15.93 4.06 -6.17
N ASP A 311 -16.38 5.30 -6.43
CA ASP A 311 -17.11 5.62 -7.65
C ASP A 311 -16.21 5.35 -8.88
N PRO A 312 -16.63 4.52 -9.85
CA PRO A 312 -15.86 4.25 -11.07
C PRO A 312 -15.43 5.52 -11.84
N ARG A 313 -16.24 6.59 -11.80
CA ARG A 313 -15.90 7.87 -12.45
C ARG A 313 -14.68 8.51 -11.77
N ARG A 314 -14.60 8.44 -10.42
CA ARG A 314 -13.44 8.92 -9.66
C ARG A 314 -12.20 8.11 -10.04
N VAL A 315 -12.31 6.79 -10.06
CA VAL A 315 -11.21 5.90 -10.43
C VAL A 315 -10.74 6.16 -11.87
N ALA A 316 -11.66 6.44 -12.80
CA ALA A 316 -11.32 6.80 -14.17
C ALA A 316 -10.42 8.06 -14.22
N HIS A 317 -10.75 9.10 -13.46
CA HIS A 317 -9.93 10.32 -13.38
C HIS A 317 -8.57 10.04 -12.73
N GLN A 318 -8.53 9.30 -11.62
CA GLN A 318 -7.27 8.89 -10.96
C GLN A 318 -6.36 8.16 -11.95
N MET A 319 -6.88 7.16 -12.66
CA MET A 319 -6.14 6.38 -13.66
C MET A 319 -5.66 7.27 -14.82
N ALA A 320 -6.52 8.14 -15.35
CA ALA A 320 -6.18 9.02 -16.46
C ALA A 320 -5.08 10.03 -16.11
N ASN A 321 -5.11 10.58 -14.89
CA ASN A 321 -4.05 11.47 -14.41
C ASN A 321 -2.73 10.71 -14.17
N ALA A 322 -2.79 9.57 -13.50
CA ALA A 322 -1.61 8.75 -13.23
C ALA A 322 -0.94 8.22 -14.51
N ALA A 323 -1.75 7.81 -15.49
CA ALA A 323 -1.27 7.24 -16.75
C ALA A 323 -0.40 8.20 -17.58
N LYS A 324 -0.50 9.51 -17.36
CA LYS A 324 0.32 10.53 -18.05
C LYS A 324 1.79 10.46 -17.66
N VAL A 325 2.10 10.02 -16.43
CA VAL A 325 3.44 10.10 -15.85
C VAL A 325 3.95 8.78 -15.27
N ALA A 326 3.06 7.91 -14.78
CA ALA A 326 3.46 6.61 -14.21
C ALA A 326 3.67 5.56 -15.30
N GLU A 327 4.66 4.70 -15.13
CA GLU A 327 4.95 3.57 -16.02
C GLU A 327 3.92 2.45 -15.85
N LYS A 328 3.48 2.23 -14.61
CA LYS A 328 2.50 1.19 -14.25
C LYS A 328 1.51 1.73 -13.22
N LEU A 329 0.26 1.31 -13.33
CA LEU A 329 -0.75 1.57 -12.31
C LEU A 329 -0.97 0.30 -11.50
N ILE A 330 -0.87 0.43 -10.18
CA ILE A 330 -1.25 -0.59 -9.21
C ILE A 330 -2.38 -0.05 -8.33
N SER A 331 -2.99 -0.86 -7.51
CA SER A 331 -4.08 -0.40 -6.64
C SER A 331 -4.03 -0.99 -5.23
N TRP A 332 -4.58 -0.25 -4.30
CA TRP A 332 -5.07 -0.75 -3.03
C TRP A 332 -6.59 -0.83 -3.07
N GLU A 333 -7.22 -1.99 -2.94
CA GLU A 333 -6.82 -3.32 -3.41
C GLU A 333 -8.00 -3.94 -4.20
N MET A 334 -7.71 -4.64 -5.26
CA MET A 334 -8.77 -5.18 -6.13
C MET A 334 -9.46 -6.41 -5.53
N VAL A 335 -8.75 -7.22 -4.74
CA VAL A 335 -9.26 -8.51 -4.23
C VAL A 335 -10.55 -8.34 -3.44
N TYR A 336 -10.67 -7.30 -2.63
CA TYR A 336 -11.87 -7.00 -1.87
C TYR A 336 -12.80 -6.03 -2.58
N PHE A 337 -12.28 -4.88 -3.05
CA PHE A 337 -13.15 -3.81 -3.58
C PHE A 337 -13.79 -4.13 -4.93
N THR A 338 -13.42 -5.24 -5.57
CA THR A 338 -14.12 -5.77 -6.75
C THR A 338 -14.90 -7.06 -6.46
N ASP A 339 -14.89 -7.54 -5.23
CA ASP A 339 -15.61 -8.76 -4.81
C ASP A 339 -17.05 -8.42 -4.44
N ASP A 340 -18.00 -9.33 -4.75
CA ASP A 340 -19.41 -9.11 -4.48
C ASP A 340 -19.73 -8.96 -2.98
N SER A 341 -18.88 -9.50 -2.09
CA SER A 341 -19.01 -9.32 -0.64
C SER A 341 -18.87 -7.86 -0.19
N ALA A 342 -18.20 -7.00 -1.00
CA ALA A 342 -18.11 -5.57 -0.74
C ALA A 342 -19.35 -4.76 -1.21
N GLY A 343 -20.39 -5.46 -1.68
CA GLY A 343 -21.69 -4.90 -2.02
C GLY A 343 -21.81 -4.40 -3.48
N PRO A 344 -22.95 -3.76 -3.82
CA PRO A 344 -23.29 -3.40 -5.21
C PRO A 344 -22.27 -2.49 -5.89
N ARG A 345 -21.58 -1.64 -5.14
CA ARG A 345 -20.52 -0.75 -5.67
C ARG A 345 -19.34 -1.54 -6.20
N ALA A 346 -18.99 -2.67 -5.57
CA ALA A 346 -17.92 -3.53 -6.04
C ALA A 346 -18.19 -4.09 -7.44
N ALA A 347 -19.42 -4.53 -7.70
CA ALA A 347 -19.83 -5.01 -9.01
C ALA A 347 -19.74 -3.91 -10.10
N ALA A 348 -20.06 -2.66 -9.76
CA ALA A 348 -19.91 -1.54 -10.68
C ALA A 348 -18.44 -1.22 -10.97
N LEU A 349 -17.61 -1.20 -9.93
CA LEU A 349 -16.16 -0.98 -10.05
C LEU A 349 -15.49 -2.11 -10.86
N ARG A 350 -15.84 -3.36 -10.58
CA ARG A 350 -15.36 -4.53 -11.33
C ARG A 350 -15.66 -4.41 -12.83
N ARG A 351 -16.92 -4.14 -13.19
CA ARG A 351 -17.30 -3.94 -14.61
C ARG A 351 -16.50 -2.84 -15.26
N PHE A 352 -16.36 -1.70 -14.60
CA PHE A 352 -15.56 -0.58 -15.11
C PHE A 352 -14.11 -0.99 -15.38
N LEU A 353 -13.45 -1.69 -14.46
CA LEU A 353 -12.07 -2.14 -14.62
C LEU A 353 -11.94 -3.19 -15.74
N GLN A 354 -12.89 -4.11 -15.87
CA GLN A 354 -12.96 -5.07 -16.97
C GLN A 354 -13.09 -4.38 -18.33
N ASP A 355 -14.00 -3.40 -18.42
CA ASP A 355 -14.22 -2.62 -19.64
C ASP A 355 -13.00 -1.77 -20.02
N CYS A 356 -12.32 -1.19 -19.03
CA CYS A 356 -11.06 -0.48 -19.25
C CYS A 356 -10.01 -1.42 -19.84
N ASN A 357 -9.81 -2.58 -19.23
CA ASN A 357 -8.81 -3.53 -19.67
C ASN A 357 -9.08 -4.04 -21.09
N SER A 358 -10.33 -4.42 -21.39
CA SER A 358 -10.69 -4.90 -22.73
C SER A 358 -10.53 -3.86 -23.85
N ARG A 359 -10.49 -2.57 -23.50
CA ARG A 359 -10.22 -1.49 -24.47
C ARG A 359 -8.73 -1.18 -24.63
N LEU A 360 -7.91 -1.53 -23.65
CA LEU A 360 -6.49 -1.17 -23.59
C LEU A 360 -5.55 -2.36 -23.92
N SER A 361 -6.11 -3.57 -23.98
CA SER A 361 -5.44 -4.79 -24.47
C SER A 361 -5.60 -4.97 -25.97
#